data_235c07d22246bb3a2d76ff8c80a1ba0b
#
_entry.id   235c07d22246bb3a2d76ff8c80a1ba0b
#
_cell.length_a   1.000
_cell.length_b   1.000
_cell.length_c   1.000
_cell.angle_alpha   90.00
_cell.angle_beta   90.00
_cell.angle_gamma   90.00
#
_symmetry.space_group_name_H-M   'P 1'
#
loop_
_entity.id
_entity.type
_entity.pdbx_description
1 polymer ?
#
loop_
_entity_poly.entity_id
_entity_poly.type
_entity_poly.pdbx_seq_one_letter_code
_entity_poly.pdbx_strand_id
1 'polypeptide(L)'
;IGDMAVSDRYIFVGMYNSRINIFDRRTLQFVNAIGRSDGKWGDDIYSMTHCYGLRECGERLMVRDKNTIRGYWIYEAVTEPAFRVPWIGKVKVPEGIGYDYQPRIHGMAEHNGRMYLTDWYNKSLQVFTPSKMEIVFGEETHITSDAVFKYDAIQPLGLLSYGGELLMSVQKSGKIQRYDPETGDLLGLLAEFPDKEIGRMEIARGMLYYIDLKAGKLMKAKGE
;
A
#
# COMPACT_ATOMS: atom_id res chain seq x y z
N ILE A 1 -0.93 -10.25 -11.05
CA ILE A 1 -0.18 -9.67 -9.91
C ILE A 1 -0.91 -8.41 -9.50
N GLY A 2 -1.24 -8.28 -8.21
CA GLY A 2 -1.88 -7.09 -7.65
C GLY A 2 -0.87 -6.04 -7.20
N ASP A 3 0.10 -6.45 -6.40
CA ASP A 3 1.18 -5.61 -5.89
C ASP A 3 2.39 -6.42 -5.49
N MET A 4 3.48 -5.74 -5.16
CA MET A 4 4.71 -6.34 -4.66
C MET A 4 5.29 -5.44 -3.56
N ALA A 5 5.78 -6.06 -2.49
CA ALA A 5 6.61 -5.41 -1.49
C ALA A 5 7.95 -6.15 -1.36
N VAL A 6 8.99 -5.41 -1.06
CA VAL A 6 10.35 -5.96 -0.93
C VAL A 6 10.92 -5.51 0.40
N SER A 7 11.25 -6.48 1.25
CA SER A 7 11.99 -6.26 2.48
C SER A 7 13.47 -6.57 2.30
N ASP A 8 14.23 -6.45 3.37
CA ASP A 8 15.64 -6.80 3.36
C ASP A 8 15.86 -8.29 3.02
N ARG A 9 14.96 -9.15 3.42
CA ARG A 9 15.08 -10.61 3.30
C ARG A 9 14.08 -11.25 2.34
N TYR A 10 12.91 -10.69 2.15
CA TYR A 10 11.81 -11.31 1.42
C TYR A 10 11.25 -10.43 0.32
N ILE A 11 10.64 -11.09 -0.66
CA ILE A 11 9.80 -10.48 -1.69
C ILE A 11 8.39 -11.03 -1.51
N PHE A 12 7.43 -10.14 -1.33
CA PHE A 12 6.01 -10.46 -1.19
C PHE A 12 5.30 -10.12 -2.50
N VAL A 13 4.68 -11.10 -3.13
CA VAL A 13 3.98 -10.94 -4.41
C VAL A 13 2.50 -11.19 -4.20
N GLY A 14 1.73 -10.12 -4.17
CA GLY A 14 0.28 -10.16 -4.06
C GLY A 14 -0.38 -10.56 -5.37
N MET A 15 -1.26 -11.53 -5.30
CA MET A 15 -2.01 -12.05 -6.42
C MET A 15 -3.47 -11.64 -6.34
N TYR A 16 -4.12 -11.41 -7.47
CA TYR A 16 -5.56 -11.10 -7.50
C TYR A 16 -6.45 -12.26 -7.01
N ASN A 17 -5.91 -13.46 -6.95
CA ASN A 17 -6.62 -14.63 -6.43
C ASN A 17 -6.53 -14.78 -4.90
N SER A 18 -6.47 -13.68 -4.18
CA SER A 18 -6.54 -13.68 -2.70
C SER A 18 -5.37 -14.39 -2.02
N ARG A 19 -4.18 -14.25 -2.58
CA ARG A 19 -2.97 -14.91 -2.12
C ARG A 19 -1.76 -13.99 -2.21
N ILE A 20 -0.83 -14.13 -1.26
CA ILE A 20 0.48 -13.51 -1.29
C ILE A 20 1.53 -14.60 -1.28
N ASN A 21 2.34 -14.68 -2.31
CA ASN A 21 3.49 -15.57 -2.36
C ASN A 21 4.71 -14.86 -1.78
N ILE A 22 5.51 -15.59 -0.99
CA ILE A 22 6.70 -15.10 -0.32
C ILE A 22 7.91 -15.81 -0.90
N PHE A 23 8.90 -15.05 -1.30
CA PHE A 23 10.15 -15.52 -1.86
C PHE A 23 11.33 -14.99 -1.04
N ASP A 24 12.37 -15.79 -0.89
CA ASP A 24 13.67 -15.31 -0.39
C ASP A 24 14.26 -14.34 -1.42
N ARG A 25 14.62 -13.13 -0.99
CA ARG A 25 15.09 -12.06 -1.89
C ARG A 25 16.39 -12.39 -2.60
N ARG A 26 17.28 -13.15 -1.93
CA ARG A 26 18.60 -13.47 -2.49
C ARG A 26 18.57 -14.63 -3.46
N THR A 27 17.82 -15.67 -3.12
CA THR A 27 17.76 -16.91 -3.91
C THR A 27 16.61 -16.96 -4.88
N LEU A 28 15.60 -16.08 -4.70
CA LEU A 28 14.32 -16.05 -5.42
C LEU A 28 13.51 -17.36 -5.26
N GLN A 29 13.87 -18.19 -4.28
CA GLN A 29 13.13 -19.40 -4.00
C GLN A 29 11.85 -19.10 -3.23
N PHE A 30 10.80 -19.84 -3.56
CA PHE A 30 9.56 -19.79 -2.81
C PHE A 30 9.77 -20.23 -1.36
N VAL A 31 9.30 -19.42 -0.42
CA VAL A 31 9.39 -19.70 1.03
C VAL A 31 8.05 -20.16 1.56
N ASN A 32 7.00 -19.35 1.34
CA ASN A 32 5.68 -19.60 1.90
C ASN A 32 4.59 -18.79 1.15
N ALA A 33 3.34 -18.90 1.62
CA ALA A 33 2.27 -18.06 1.15
C ALA A 33 1.27 -17.71 2.25
N ILE A 34 0.64 -16.55 2.11
CA ILE A 34 -0.51 -16.11 2.91
C ILE A 34 -1.77 -16.25 2.05
N GLY A 35 -2.89 -16.64 2.68
CA GLY A 35 -4.18 -16.84 2.01
C GLY A 35 -4.43 -18.30 1.62
N ARG A 36 -5.62 -18.57 1.16
CA ARG A 36 -6.10 -19.93 0.90
C ARG A 36 -5.37 -20.61 -0.24
N SER A 37 -5.13 -21.91 -0.09
CA SER A 37 -4.46 -22.72 -1.12
C SER A 37 -5.29 -22.89 -2.39
N ASP A 38 -6.63 -22.85 -2.27
CA ASP A 38 -7.55 -22.95 -3.40
C ASP A 38 -7.70 -21.62 -4.17
N GLY A 39 -7.06 -20.55 -3.70
CA GLY A 39 -7.12 -19.22 -4.32
C GLY A 39 -8.49 -18.56 -4.25
N LYS A 40 -9.43 -19.12 -3.48
CA LYS A 40 -10.74 -18.52 -3.30
C LYS A 40 -10.68 -17.39 -2.29
N TRP A 41 -11.44 -16.35 -2.56
CA TRP A 41 -11.61 -15.26 -1.62
C TRP A 41 -12.44 -15.69 -0.41
N GLY A 42 -12.25 -15.05 0.70
CA GLY A 42 -12.97 -15.28 1.94
C GLY A 42 -12.70 -14.16 2.95
N ASP A 43 -13.41 -14.19 4.05
CA ASP A 43 -13.33 -13.19 5.10
C ASP A 43 -13.03 -13.78 6.49
N ASP A 44 -12.57 -15.03 6.52
CA ASP A 44 -12.05 -15.66 7.73
C ASP A 44 -10.61 -15.18 8.04
N ILE A 45 -10.08 -15.59 9.20
CA ILE A 45 -8.75 -15.16 9.67
C ILE A 45 -7.57 -15.60 8.79
N TYR A 46 -7.79 -16.55 7.88
CA TYR A 46 -6.75 -17.08 6.97
C TYR A 46 -6.97 -16.69 5.52
N SER A 47 -8.00 -15.94 5.22
CA SER A 47 -8.35 -15.55 3.86
C SER A 47 -8.41 -14.07 3.66
N MET A 48 -8.31 -13.64 2.42
CA MET A 48 -8.49 -12.27 1.99
C MET A 48 -9.36 -12.22 0.75
N THR A 49 -9.90 -11.05 0.42
CA THR A 49 -10.73 -10.88 -0.77
C THR A 49 -9.87 -10.64 -2.01
N HIS A 50 -8.96 -9.65 -1.93
CA HIS A 50 -8.05 -9.29 -3.02
C HIS A 50 -6.82 -8.61 -2.44
N CYS A 51 -5.65 -8.88 -3.02
CA CYS A 51 -4.45 -8.15 -2.68
C CYS A 51 -4.21 -7.01 -3.69
N TYR A 52 -4.54 -5.78 -3.31
CA TYR A 52 -4.37 -4.59 -4.14
C TYR A 52 -3.16 -3.74 -3.78
N GLY A 53 -2.63 -3.90 -2.59
CA GLY A 53 -1.48 -3.14 -2.10
C GLY A 53 -0.75 -3.91 -1.01
N LEU A 54 0.58 -3.83 -1.05
CA LEU A 54 1.48 -4.42 -0.06
C LEU A 54 2.48 -3.38 0.40
N ARG A 55 2.71 -3.28 1.71
CA ARG A 55 3.82 -2.51 2.28
C ARG A 55 4.32 -3.19 3.55
N GLU A 56 5.63 -3.20 3.70
CA GLU A 56 6.25 -3.51 4.97
C GLU A 56 6.16 -2.29 5.90
N CYS A 57 5.85 -2.52 7.15
CA CYS A 57 5.85 -1.50 8.20
C CYS A 57 6.37 -2.13 9.49
N GLY A 58 7.67 -1.94 9.74
CA GLY A 58 8.38 -2.62 10.81
C GLY A 58 8.31 -4.14 10.62
N GLU A 59 7.89 -4.87 11.65
CA GLU A 59 7.76 -6.33 11.61
C GLU A 59 6.45 -6.83 10.99
N ARG A 60 5.68 -5.94 10.36
CA ARG A 60 4.36 -6.25 9.81
C ARG A 60 4.32 -6.08 8.30
N LEU A 61 3.63 -7.00 7.64
CA LEU A 61 3.19 -6.83 6.26
C LEU A 61 1.77 -6.27 6.26
N MET A 62 1.62 -5.07 5.77
CA MET A 62 0.33 -4.40 5.60
C MET A 62 -0.21 -4.68 4.21
N VAL A 63 -1.43 -5.17 4.15
CA VAL A 63 -2.09 -5.62 2.93
C VAL A 63 -3.37 -4.84 2.71
N ARG A 64 -3.47 -4.17 1.59
CA ARG A 64 -4.76 -3.60 1.17
C ARG A 64 -5.63 -4.70 0.57
N ASP A 65 -6.67 -5.06 1.29
CA ASP A 65 -7.67 -6.04 0.90
C ASP A 65 -9.01 -5.35 0.64
N LYS A 66 -9.27 -5.05 -0.64
CA LYS A 66 -10.47 -4.30 -1.06
C LYS A 66 -10.58 -2.96 -0.32
N ASN A 67 -11.47 -2.84 0.66
CA ASN A 67 -11.72 -1.63 1.46
C ASN A 67 -11.16 -1.72 2.88
N THR A 68 -10.36 -2.72 3.15
CA THR A 68 -9.75 -2.97 4.45
C THR A 68 -8.25 -3.02 4.33
N ILE A 69 -7.58 -2.77 5.44
CA ILE A 69 -6.15 -3.02 5.58
C ILE A 69 -6.00 -4.17 6.57
N ARG A 70 -5.31 -5.22 6.17
CA ARG A 70 -4.95 -6.35 7.04
C ARG A 70 -3.49 -6.26 7.40
N GLY A 71 -3.16 -6.60 8.64
CA GLY A 71 -1.79 -6.75 9.09
C GLY A 71 -1.46 -8.22 9.30
N TYR A 72 -0.26 -8.60 8.96
CA TYR A 72 0.32 -9.94 9.20
C TYR A 72 1.69 -9.77 9.84
N TRP A 73 2.02 -10.60 10.84
CA TRP A 73 3.39 -10.67 11.32
C TRP A 73 4.27 -11.32 10.25
N ILE A 74 5.37 -10.68 9.86
CA ILE A 74 6.28 -11.23 8.85
C ILE A 74 6.90 -12.54 9.34
N TYR A 75 7.24 -12.62 10.62
CA TYR A 75 7.76 -13.85 11.20
C TYR A 75 6.80 -15.03 11.02
N GLU A 76 5.53 -14.87 11.39
CA GLU A 76 4.50 -15.91 11.21
C GLU A 76 4.27 -16.22 9.74
N ALA A 77 4.26 -15.18 8.90
CA ALA A 77 4.07 -15.34 7.46
C ALA A 77 5.12 -16.23 6.79
N VAL A 78 6.32 -16.33 7.36
CA VAL A 78 7.42 -17.15 6.81
C VAL A 78 7.66 -18.44 7.55
N THR A 79 7.21 -18.60 8.79
CA THR A 79 7.47 -19.78 9.64
C THR A 79 6.27 -20.68 9.82
N GLU A 80 5.05 -20.13 9.82
CA GLU A 80 3.83 -20.91 9.98
C GLU A 80 3.55 -21.75 8.72
N PRO A 81 2.83 -22.86 8.86
CA PRO A 81 2.44 -23.67 7.70
C PRO A 81 1.76 -22.84 6.63
N ALA A 82 2.14 -23.03 5.39
CA ALA A 82 1.59 -22.35 4.24
C ALA A 82 0.05 -22.35 4.29
N PHE A 83 -0.57 -21.23 3.96
CA PHE A 83 -2.01 -21.00 3.95
C PHE A 83 -2.70 -21.03 5.32
N ARG A 84 -1.95 -21.01 6.42
CA ARG A 84 -2.47 -20.93 7.79
C ARG A 84 -1.96 -19.72 8.56
N VAL A 85 -1.47 -18.71 7.88
CA VAL A 85 -1.01 -17.47 8.49
C VAL A 85 -2.25 -16.61 8.79
N PRO A 86 -2.59 -16.40 10.06
CA PRO A 86 -3.73 -15.57 10.41
C PRO A 86 -3.39 -14.09 10.21
N TRP A 87 -4.37 -13.28 9.85
CA TRP A 87 -4.18 -11.85 9.98
C TRP A 87 -4.27 -11.45 11.47
N ILE A 88 -3.38 -10.58 11.89
CA ILE A 88 -3.34 -10.06 13.27
C ILE A 88 -4.37 -8.97 13.48
N GLY A 89 -4.90 -8.43 12.39
CA GLY A 89 -5.88 -7.40 12.44
C GLY A 89 -6.35 -6.88 11.11
N LYS A 90 -7.54 -6.33 11.14
CA LYS A 90 -8.25 -5.80 10.01
C LYS A 90 -8.80 -4.42 10.31
N VAL A 91 -8.35 -3.42 9.55
CA VAL A 91 -8.82 -2.04 9.66
C VAL A 91 -9.77 -1.76 8.53
N LYS A 92 -10.99 -1.41 8.86
CA LYS A 92 -11.89 -0.81 7.89
C LYS A 92 -11.54 0.66 7.77
N VAL A 93 -11.16 1.08 6.58
CA VAL A 93 -10.92 2.50 6.32
C VAL A 93 -12.26 3.22 6.46
N PRO A 94 -12.35 4.27 7.28
CA PRO A 94 -13.60 4.99 7.51
C PRO A 94 -14.21 5.46 6.20
N GLU A 95 -15.50 5.26 6.05
CA GLU A 95 -16.25 5.82 4.94
C GLU A 95 -16.21 7.34 5.05
N GLY A 96 -15.98 8.03 3.93
CA GLY A 96 -15.91 9.49 3.93
C GLY A 96 -17.22 10.10 4.38
N ILE A 97 -17.14 11.15 5.16
CA ILE A 97 -18.29 11.87 5.65
C ILE A 97 -19.11 12.40 4.46
N GLY A 98 -20.28 11.82 4.23
CA GLY A 98 -21.31 12.40 3.41
C GLY A 98 -21.73 11.69 2.12
N TYR A 99 -21.16 10.53 1.78
CA TYR A 99 -21.61 9.74 0.63
C TYR A 99 -21.51 8.24 0.94
N ASP A 100 -22.47 7.45 0.41
CA ASP A 100 -22.49 5.97 0.45
C ASP A 100 -21.33 5.30 -0.31
N TYR A 101 -20.21 5.99 -0.47
CA TYR A 101 -19.08 5.52 -1.25
C TYR A 101 -17.97 4.97 -0.37
N GLN A 102 -17.65 3.73 -0.61
CA GLN A 102 -16.52 3.05 0.01
C GLN A 102 -15.21 3.76 -0.35
N PRO A 103 -14.30 3.97 0.60
CA PRO A 103 -13.01 4.61 0.32
C PRO A 103 -12.28 3.85 -0.79
N ARG A 104 -11.77 4.59 -1.78
CA ARG A 104 -10.93 4.01 -2.83
C ARG A 104 -9.48 4.33 -2.55
N ILE A 105 -8.83 3.42 -1.84
CA ILE A 105 -7.40 3.49 -1.58
C ILE A 105 -6.67 3.06 -2.84
N HIS A 106 -5.78 3.91 -3.34
CA HIS A 106 -4.93 3.60 -4.49
C HIS A 106 -3.45 3.54 -4.13
N GLY A 107 -2.94 4.52 -3.40
CA GLY A 107 -1.56 4.55 -2.93
C GLY A 107 -1.46 4.19 -1.46
N MET A 108 -0.38 3.53 -1.11
CA MET A 108 -0.03 3.16 0.26
C MET A 108 1.47 3.32 0.44
N ALA A 109 1.90 4.06 1.47
CA ALA A 109 3.30 4.22 1.83
C ALA A 109 3.49 4.09 3.34
N GLU A 110 4.68 3.68 3.72
CA GLU A 110 5.15 3.73 5.10
C GLU A 110 6.12 4.90 5.26
N HIS A 111 6.00 5.64 6.36
CA HIS A 111 6.95 6.68 6.74
C HIS A 111 7.02 6.76 8.27
N ASN A 112 8.22 6.55 8.84
CA ASN A 112 8.49 6.63 10.28
C ASN A 112 7.51 5.82 11.16
N GLY A 113 7.20 4.60 10.75
CA GLY A 113 6.29 3.70 11.47
C GLY A 113 4.80 4.03 11.30
N ARG A 114 4.46 4.99 10.44
CA ARG A 114 3.08 5.32 10.08
C ARG A 114 2.75 4.85 8.69
N MET A 115 1.50 4.45 8.48
CA MET A 115 0.95 4.12 7.18
C MET A 115 0.13 5.28 6.65
N TYR A 116 0.40 5.66 5.41
CA TYR A 116 -0.28 6.71 4.67
C TYR A 116 -1.07 6.07 3.53
N LEU A 117 -2.34 6.42 3.42
CA LEU A 117 -3.27 5.86 2.44
C LEU A 117 -3.92 6.98 1.65
N THR A 118 -3.84 6.94 0.32
CA THR A 118 -4.59 7.88 -0.51
C THR A 118 -6.03 7.42 -0.67
N ASP A 119 -6.97 8.27 -0.30
CA ASP A 119 -8.40 8.05 -0.56
C ASP A 119 -8.84 8.97 -1.71
N TRP A 120 -9.00 8.37 -2.86
CA TRP A 120 -9.31 9.09 -4.09
C TRP A 120 -10.67 9.81 -4.06
N TYR A 121 -11.69 9.18 -3.50
CA TYR A 121 -13.02 9.80 -3.46
C TYR A 121 -13.08 11.00 -2.52
N ASN A 122 -12.50 10.84 -1.34
CA ASN A 122 -12.55 11.88 -0.31
C ASN A 122 -11.44 12.92 -0.49
N LYS A 123 -10.59 12.76 -1.52
CA LYS A 123 -9.41 13.62 -1.73
C LYS A 123 -8.64 13.82 -0.44
N SER A 124 -8.30 12.71 0.20
CA SER A 124 -7.64 12.75 1.50
C SER A 124 -6.51 11.73 1.60
N LEU A 125 -5.49 12.10 2.35
CA LEU A 125 -4.44 11.24 2.81
C LEU A 125 -4.78 10.86 4.25
N GLN A 126 -5.05 9.59 4.49
CA GLN A 126 -5.34 9.07 5.82
C GLN A 126 -4.08 8.47 6.42
N VAL A 127 -3.84 8.77 7.68
CA VAL A 127 -2.64 8.36 8.41
C VAL A 127 -3.02 7.41 9.54
N PHE A 128 -2.33 6.28 9.63
CA PHE A 128 -2.53 5.28 10.68
C PHE A 128 -1.19 4.88 11.29
N THR A 129 -1.20 4.64 12.59
CA THR A 129 -0.06 4.05 13.29
C THR A 129 -0.31 2.55 13.51
N PRO A 130 0.32 1.65 12.76
CA PRO A 130 0.06 0.20 12.86
C PRO A 130 0.31 -0.39 14.25
N SER A 131 1.21 0.18 15.05
CA SER A 131 1.44 -0.28 16.42
C SER A 131 0.24 -0.03 17.35
N LYS A 132 -0.63 0.92 17.03
CA LYS A 132 -1.89 1.15 17.75
C LYS A 132 -3.02 0.24 17.27
N MET A 133 -2.78 -0.51 16.20
CA MET A 133 -3.67 -1.56 15.74
C MET A 133 -3.51 -2.78 16.66
N GLU A 134 -3.69 -2.60 17.96
CA GLU A 134 -3.87 -3.71 18.89
C GLU A 134 -5.23 -4.34 18.62
N ILE A 135 -5.20 -5.48 17.99
CA ILE A 135 -6.40 -6.11 17.50
C ILE A 135 -6.67 -7.32 18.36
N VAL A 136 -7.88 -7.34 18.86
CA VAL A 136 -8.43 -8.56 19.42
C VAL A 136 -8.52 -9.56 18.29
N PHE A 137 -7.79 -10.66 18.40
CA PHE A 137 -7.71 -11.71 17.40
C PHE A 137 -9.11 -12.10 16.90
N GLY A 138 -9.30 -11.97 15.60
CA GLY A 138 -10.56 -12.32 14.93
C GLY A 138 -11.64 -11.23 14.91
N GLU A 139 -11.43 -10.07 15.55
CA GLU A 139 -12.40 -8.98 15.51
C GLU A 139 -12.01 -7.87 14.51
N GLU A 140 -13.01 -7.37 13.79
CA GLU A 140 -12.84 -6.21 12.92
C GLU A 140 -12.82 -4.95 13.80
N THR A 141 -11.64 -4.33 13.92
CA THR A 141 -11.52 -3.07 14.63
C THR A 141 -11.68 -1.90 13.65
N HIS A 142 -12.59 -1.01 13.97
CA HIS A 142 -12.67 0.28 13.30
C HIS A 142 -11.61 1.20 13.93
N ILE A 143 -10.48 1.33 13.24
CA ILE A 143 -9.47 2.29 13.65
C ILE A 143 -9.79 3.62 12.97
N THR A 144 -9.95 4.66 13.77
CA THR A 144 -9.93 6.03 13.27
C THR A 144 -8.53 6.37 12.82
N SER A 145 -8.41 7.06 11.70
CA SER A 145 -7.13 7.62 11.27
C SER A 145 -6.56 8.55 12.35
N ASP A 146 -5.26 8.47 12.60
CA ASP A 146 -4.56 9.40 13.50
C ASP A 146 -4.63 10.84 12.96
N ALA A 147 -4.60 10.98 11.63
CA ALA A 147 -4.77 12.25 10.94
C ALA A 147 -5.42 12.05 9.57
N VAL A 148 -6.10 13.07 9.08
CA VAL A 148 -6.68 13.13 7.74
C VAL A 148 -6.27 14.45 7.09
N PHE A 149 -5.40 14.39 6.09
CA PHE A 149 -4.98 15.55 5.33
C PHE A 149 -5.81 15.65 4.04
N LYS A 150 -6.29 16.83 3.71
CA LYS A 150 -6.98 17.10 2.45
C LYS A 150 -5.97 17.49 1.39
N TYR A 151 -6.15 16.98 0.18
CA TYR A 151 -5.34 17.36 -0.96
C TYR A 151 -6.23 17.72 -2.16
N ASP A 152 -5.70 18.54 -3.05
CA ASP A 152 -6.41 18.98 -4.27
C ASP A 152 -5.97 18.21 -5.52
N ALA A 153 -5.42 17.02 -5.33
CA ALA A 153 -5.03 16.17 -6.44
C ALA A 153 -6.22 15.40 -7.00
N ILE A 154 -6.30 15.30 -8.31
CA ILE A 154 -7.28 14.47 -8.99
C ILE A 154 -6.67 13.10 -9.25
N GLN A 155 -7.27 12.05 -8.69
CA GLN A 155 -6.87 10.66 -8.92
C GLN A 155 -5.40 10.33 -8.53
N PRO A 156 -5.02 10.41 -7.25
CA PRO A 156 -3.73 9.92 -6.81
C PRO A 156 -3.67 8.39 -6.96
N LEU A 157 -2.61 7.88 -7.57
CA LEU A 157 -2.44 6.43 -7.76
C LEU A 157 -1.27 5.86 -6.98
N GLY A 158 -0.10 6.45 -7.12
CA GLY A 158 1.09 6.04 -6.41
C GLY A 158 1.34 6.90 -5.19
N LEU A 159 1.81 6.28 -4.12
CA LEU A 159 2.31 6.95 -2.94
C LEU A 159 3.62 6.29 -2.54
N LEU A 160 4.63 7.09 -2.26
CA LEU A 160 5.96 6.65 -1.90
C LEU A 160 6.53 7.58 -0.84
N SER A 161 7.23 7.04 0.14
CA SER A 161 8.03 7.80 1.10
C SER A 161 9.49 7.84 0.63
N TYR A 162 10.05 9.03 0.49
CA TYR A 162 11.45 9.22 0.09
C TYR A 162 12.00 10.56 0.56
N GLY A 163 13.22 10.55 1.11
CA GLY A 163 13.91 11.78 1.50
C GLY A 163 13.23 12.59 2.61
N GLY A 164 12.43 11.92 3.46
CA GLY A 164 11.67 12.60 4.52
C GLY A 164 10.32 13.15 4.06
N GLU A 165 9.93 12.90 2.82
CA GLU A 165 8.70 13.42 2.21
C GLU A 165 7.81 12.30 1.68
N LEU A 166 6.56 12.63 1.42
CA LEU A 166 5.65 11.76 0.68
C LEU A 166 5.56 12.24 -0.76
N LEU A 167 5.83 11.34 -1.68
CA LEU A 167 5.68 11.57 -3.13
C LEU A 167 4.38 10.94 -3.62
N MET A 168 3.52 11.73 -4.22
CA MET A 168 2.22 11.28 -4.72
C MET A 168 2.11 11.49 -6.23
N SER A 169 1.86 10.42 -6.97
CA SER A 169 1.58 10.53 -8.40
C SER A 169 0.12 10.90 -8.64
N VAL A 170 -0.10 11.85 -9.54
CA VAL A 170 -1.42 12.31 -9.97
C VAL A 170 -1.68 11.81 -11.39
N GLN A 171 -2.53 10.80 -11.51
CA GLN A 171 -2.68 9.98 -12.71
C GLN A 171 -2.77 10.78 -14.03
N LYS A 172 -3.79 11.63 -14.13
CA LYS A 172 -4.11 12.31 -15.40
C LYS A 172 -3.26 13.54 -15.68
N SER A 173 -2.56 14.06 -14.69
CA SER A 173 -1.78 15.29 -14.86
C SER A 173 -0.31 15.04 -15.19
N GLY A 174 0.15 13.81 -15.09
CA GLY A 174 1.56 13.48 -15.24
C GLY A 174 2.46 14.09 -14.17
N LYS A 175 1.89 14.53 -13.04
CA LYS A 175 2.62 15.20 -11.96
C LYS A 175 2.97 14.23 -10.86
N ILE A 176 4.13 14.46 -10.24
CA ILE A 176 4.52 13.90 -8.97
C ILE A 176 4.66 15.04 -7.98
N GLN A 177 3.78 15.06 -7.01
CA GLN A 177 3.72 16.09 -5.98
C GLN A 177 4.43 15.62 -4.71
N ARG A 178 5.03 16.57 -4.00
CA ARG A 178 5.74 16.37 -2.72
C ARG A 178 4.86 16.90 -1.59
N TYR A 179 4.73 16.13 -0.53
CA TYR A 179 3.94 16.49 0.65
C TYR A 179 4.76 16.30 1.92
N ASP A 180 4.53 17.18 2.88
CA ASP A 180 5.02 17.01 4.23
C ASP A 180 4.24 15.90 4.94
N PRO A 181 4.91 14.86 5.47
CA PRO A 181 4.21 13.75 6.12
C PRO A 181 3.57 14.12 7.46
N GLU A 182 4.04 15.17 8.14
CA GLU A 182 3.50 15.56 9.45
C GLU A 182 2.31 16.50 9.35
N THR A 183 2.32 17.41 8.37
CA THR A 183 1.27 18.42 8.20
C THR A 183 0.31 18.11 7.05
N GLY A 184 0.74 17.30 6.08
CA GLY A 184 0.01 17.04 4.84
C GLY A 184 0.08 18.20 3.84
N ASP A 185 0.93 19.20 4.08
CA ASP A 185 1.06 20.36 3.20
C ASP A 185 1.76 20.00 1.88
N LEU A 186 1.29 20.60 0.79
CA LEU A 186 1.94 20.49 -0.50
C LEU A 186 3.24 21.29 -0.51
N LEU A 187 4.37 20.60 -0.62
CA LEU A 187 5.70 21.20 -0.71
C LEU A 187 6.08 21.65 -2.13
N GLY A 188 5.40 21.13 -3.13
CA GLY A 188 5.64 21.46 -4.53
C GLY A 188 5.64 20.25 -5.45
N LEU A 189 6.26 20.39 -6.61
CA LEU A 189 6.43 19.31 -7.59
C LEU A 189 7.82 18.69 -7.49
N LEU A 190 7.89 17.38 -7.54
CA LEU A 190 9.14 16.66 -7.80
C LEU A 190 9.41 16.64 -9.30
N ALA A 191 8.40 16.32 -10.11
CA ALA A 191 8.50 16.20 -11.55
C ALA A 191 7.15 16.39 -12.24
N GLU A 192 7.20 16.77 -13.51
CA GLU A 192 6.05 16.82 -14.40
C GLU A 192 6.41 16.18 -15.74
N PHE A 193 5.60 15.25 -16.18
CA PHE A 193 5.75 14.52 -17.43
C PHE A 193 4.52 14.78 -18.30
N PRO A 194 4.54 15.80 -19.15
CA PRO A 194 3.41 16.12 -20.02
C PRO A 194 2.96 14.90 -20.83
N ASP A 195 1.68 14.73 -20.99
CA ASP A 195 1.07 13.62 -21.76
C ASP A 195 1.26 12.21 -21.18
N LYS A 196 1.79 12.08 -19.96
CA LYS A 196 1.90 10.82 -19.25
C LYS A 196 0.78 10.62 -18.22
N GLU A 197 0.43 9.38 -18.01
CA GLU A 197 -0.39 8.95 -16.88
C GLU A 197 0.48 8.15 -15.91
N ILE A 198 0.84 8.76 -14.77
CA ILE A 198 1.75 8.13 -13.83
C ILE A 198 0.97 7.25 -12.87
N GLY A 199 1.27 5.96 -12.91
CA GLY A 199 0.76 4.96 -11.99
C GLY A 199 1.61 4.86 -10.72
N ARG A 200 1.97 3.64 -10.37
CA ARG A 200 2.88 3.37 -9.25
C ARG A 200 4.28 3.83 -9.58
N MET A 201 5.01 4.19 -8.55
CA MET A 201 6.37 4.67 -8.64
C MET A 201 7.22 4.09 -7.52
N GLU A 202 8.52 4.06 -7.75
CA GLU A 202 9.54 3.59 -6.81
C GLU A 202 10.82 4.37 -7.06
N ILE A 203 11.61 4.60 -6.02
CA ILE A 203 12.95 5.17 -6.16
C ILE A 203 13.97 4.13 -5.75
N ALA A 204 14.86 3.83 -6.66
CA ALA A 204 15.96 2.90 -6.43
C ALA A 204 17.28 3.50 -6.96
N ARG A 205 18.30 3.52 -6.11
CA ARG A 205 19.64 4.06 -6.44
C ARG A 205 19.58 5.49 -7.00
N GLY A 206 18.76 6.35 -6.41
CA GLY A 206 18.58 7.74 -6.83
C GLY A 206 17.88 7.93 -8.18
N MET A 207 17.25 6.88 -8.69
CA MET A 207 16.49 6.93 -9.93
C MET A 207 15.01 6.68 -9.64
N LEU A 208 14.17 7.52 -10.19
CA LEU A 208 12.73 7.36 -10.16
C LEU A 208 12.30 6.37 -11.26
N TYR A 209 11.59 5.33 -10.86
CA TYR A 209 10.91 4.39 -11.76
C TYR A 209 9.40 4.59 -11.60
N TYR A 210 8.68 4.64 -12.70
CA TYR A 210 7.23 4.76 -12.67
C TYR A 210 6.58 4.00 -13.84
N ILE A 211 5.32 3.64 -13.66
CA ILE A 211 4.52 3.04 -14.72
C ILE A 211 3.79 4.14 -15.46
N ASP A 212 4.06 4.30 -16.75
CA ASP A 212 3.23 5.09 -17.65
C ASP A 212 2.01 4.23 -18.05
N LEU A 213 0.87 4.52 -17.46
CA LEU A 213 -0.35 3.74 -17.68
C LEU A 213 -0.91 3.90 -19.09
N LYS A 214 -0.70 5.05 -19.71
CA LYS A 214 -1.13 5.33 -21.09
C LYS A 214 -0.33 4.50 -22.10
N ALA A 215 0.97 4.39 -21.87
CA ALA A 215 1.87 3.62 -22.75
C ALA A 215 1.98 2.14 -22.33
N GLY A 216 1.54 1.77 -21.12
CA GLY A 216 1.72 0.42 -20.56
C GLY A 216 3.20 0.06 -20.34
N LYS A 217 4.06 1.03 -20.01
CA LYS A 217 5.51 0.85 -19.92
C LYS A 217 6.07 1.27 -18.58
N LEU A 218 7.10 0.55 -18.15
CA LEU A 218 7.97 0.99 -17.06
C LEU A 218 8.93 2.06 -17.59
N MET A 219 8.91 3.20 -16.95
CA MET A 219 9.72 4.36 -17.28
C MET A 219 10.76 4.59 -16.19
N LYS A 220 11.85 5.26 -16.57
CA LYS A 220 12.94 5.66 -15.68
C LYS A 220 13.27 7.12 -15.92
N ALA A 221 13.34 7.90 -14.84
CA ALA A 221 13.78 9.27 -14.87
C ALA A 221 14.90 9.46 -13.84
N LYS A 222 15.83 10.37 -14.09
CA LYS A 222 16.81 10.77 -13.10
C LYS A 222 16.07 11.64 -12.06
N GLY A 223 16.14 11.26 -10.78
CA GLY A 223 15.74 12.16 -9.71
C GLY A 223 16.72 13.36 -9.68
N GLU A 224 16.19 14.55 -9.59
CA GLU A 224 17.02 15.72 -9.30
C GLU A 224 17.47 15.72 -7.85
#